data_f9118d0fe541a3e70b8f060c4c87e561
#
_entry.id   f9118d0fe541a3e70b8f060c4c87e561
#
_cell.length_a   1.000
_cell.length_b   1.000
_cell.length_c   1.000
_cell.angle_alpha   90.00
_cell.angle_beta   90.00
_cell.angle_gamma   90.00
#
_symmetry.space_group_name_H-M   'P 1'
#
loop_
_entity.id
_entity.type
_entity.pdbx_description
1 polymer ?
#
loop_
_entity_poly.entity_id
_entity_poly.type
_entity_poly.pdbx_seq_one_letter_code
_entity_poly.pdbx_strand_id
1 'polypeptide(L)'
;MSKASLVSNDKNNIDLVLSPVKTKTPLTEVNINELIESSEYSNLYVDSGNIKSAIAELNSVLKTLSENQPGREITYQILERRDASISISIEQDNMSASAEISTALGGQHMSAKAILNAAQAANVCKGFSKEQLIKLAKQAAKEPAGSIVKSEIAHGKLPIDGKDSRIKLLVESAQDRILKPKKREDGSVDMRDLGDIICVKVGDPLAKKIPLTDGIQGYTVTGEILTPKPGEDINIHVGEGTSLSPKNNSILVSTKVG
;
A
#
# COMPACT_ATOMS: atom_id res chain seq x y z
N MET A 1 4.68 54.13 15.39
CA MET A 1 5.02 52.85 14.77
C MET A 1 3.98 52.56 13.72
N SER A 2 4.38 52.23 12.47
CA SER A 2 3.43 51.77 11.48
C SER A 2 2.69 50.57 12.04
N LYS A 3 1.37 50.54 11.89
CA LYS A 3 0.54 49.43 12.38
C LYS A 3 0.36 48.40 11.26
N ALA A 4 0.50 47.15 11.62
CA ALA A 4 0.15 46.00 10.78
C ALA A 4 -1.01 45.25 11.42
N SER A 5 -2.00 44.91 10.66
CA SER A 5 -3.14 44.09 11.10
C SER A 5 -3.50 43.07 10.04
N LEU A 6 -4.01 41.93 10.48
CA LEU A 6 -4.53 40.87 9.61
C LEU A 6 -6.05 40.99 9.58
N VAL A 7 -6.61 41.07 8.39
CA VAL A 7 -8.07 41.24 8.16
C VAL A 7 -8.53 40.13 7.22
N SER A 8 -9.54 39.38 7.64
CA SER A 8 -10.16 38.38 6.76
C SER A 8 -10.98 39.11 5.67
N ASN A 9 -10.61 38.89 4.44
CA ASN A 9 -11.28 39.49 3.28
C ASN A 9 -12.41 38.57 2.82
N ASP A 10 -12.13 37.27 2.80
CA ASP A 10 -13.00 36.22 2.35
C ASP A 10 -12.86 35.01 3.28
N LYS A 11 -13.68 33.94 3.04
CA LYS A 11 -13.53 32.69 3.77
C LYS A 11 -12.16 32.04 3.61
N ASN A 12 -11.45 32.35 2.54
CA ASN A 12 -10.18 31.70 2.15
C ASN A 12 -8.95 32.60 2.26
N ASN A 13 -9.12 33.95 2.24
CA ASN A 13 -8.01 34.89 2.11
C ASN A 13 -7.92 35.83 3.31
N ILE A 14 -6.70 36.12 3.73
CA ILE A 14 -6.40 37.07 4.78
C ILE A 14 -5.48 38.14 4.23
N ASP A 15 -5.88 39.38 4.39
CA ASP A 15 -5.14 40.53 3.95
C ASP A 15 -4.29 41.11 5.09
N LEU A 16 -3.10 41.51 4.74
CA LEU A 16 -2.26 42.38 5.57
C LEU A 16 -2.62 43.83 5.26
N VAL A 17 -3.11 44.52 6.26
CA VAL A 17 -3.40 45.94 6.18
C VAL A 17 -2.29 46.69 6.94
N LEU A 18 -1.56 47.51 6.21
CA LEU A 18 -0.50 48.35 6.75
C LEU A 18 -0.95 49.82 6.77
N SER A 19 -0.89 50.44 7.96
CA SER A 19 -1.14 51.84 8.15
C SER A 19 0.23 52.58 8.30
N PRO A 20 0.74 53.21 7.22
CA PRO A 20 2.06 53.85 7.25
C PRO A 20 2.06 55.06 8.18
N VAL A 21 3.00 55.06 9.13
CA VAL A 21 3.32 56.22 9.98
C VAL A 21 4.83 56.31 10.07
N LYS A 22 5.41 57.49 9.71
CA LYS A 22 6.84 57.68 9.76
C LYS A 22 7.36 57.67 11.19
N THR A 23 8.11 56.63 11.53
CA THR A 23 8.70 56.39 12.83
C THR A 23 10.15 56.00 12.74
N LYS A 24 10.88 56.03 13.90
CA LYS A 24 12.28 55.65 13.96
C LYS A 24 12.55 54.15 13.72
N THR A 25 11.57 53.31 13.98
CA THR A 25 11.67 51.85 13.79
C THR A 25 10.88 51.40 12.57
N PRO A 26 11.54 50.96 11.49
CA PRO A 26 10.86 50.44 10.31
C PRO A 26 10.19 49.10 10.63
N LEU A 27 9.03 48.81 10.01
CA LEU A 27 8.41 47.54 10.02
C LEU A 27 9.18 46.59 9.08
N THR A 28 9.52 45.41 9.55
CA THR A 28 10.30 44.43 8.81
C THR A 28 9.48 43.16 8.52
N GLU A 29 9.98 42.33 7.60
CA GLU A 29 9.40 41.01 7.30
C GLU A 29 9.30 40.14 8.56
N VAL A 30 10.28 40.23 9.47
CA VAL A 30 10.31 39.50 10.75
C VAL A 30 9.11 39.87 11.60
N ASN A 31 8.78 41.16 11.72
CA ASN A 31 7.65 41.63 12.52
C ASN A 31 6.30 41.16 11.95
N ILE A 32 6.19 41.04 10.63
CA ILE A 32 4.97 40.50 9.98
C ILE A 32 4.86 38.99 10.25
N ASN A 33 5.96 38.24 10.15
CA ASN A 33 5.98 36.80 10.45
C ASN A 33 5.64 36.54 11.92
N GLU A 34 6.18 37.29 12.86
CA GLU A 34 5.82 37.23 14.29
C GLU A 34 4.32 37.51 14.52
N LEU A 35 3.76 38.47 13.79
CA LEU A 35 2.33 38.77 13.83
C LEU A 35 1.49 37.59 13.31
N ILE A 36 1.93 36.94 12.24
CA ILE A 36 1.26 35.74 11.68
C ILE A 36 1.35 34.58 12.67
N GLU A 37 2.51 34.28 13.20
CA GLU A 37 2.74 33.19 14.14
C GLU A 37 1.94 33.34 15.44
N SER A 38 1.77 34.57 15.92
CA SER A 38 0.98 34.88 17.13
C SER A 38 -0.52 34.96 16.88
N SER A 39 -0.97 34.89 15.62
CA SER A 39 -2.38 34.98 15.24
C SER A 39 -3.04 33.59 15.14
N GLU A 40 -4.36 33.58 15.01
CA GLU A 40 -5.16 32.39 14.67
C GLU A 40 -4.88 31.84 13.26
N TYR A 41 -4.13 32.59 12.44
CA TYR A 41 -3.84 32.27 11.03
C TYR A 41 -2.47 31.61 10.82
N SER A 42 -1.80 31.20 11.88
CA SER A 42 -0.44 30.61 11.83
C SER A 42 -0.31 29.34 10.98
N ASN A 43 -1.44 28.64 10.77
CA ASN A 43 -1.48 27.38 9.97
C ASN A 43 -1.87 27.59 8.50
N LEU A 44 -1.97 28.85 8.03
CA LEU A 44 -2.31 29.15 6.64
C LEU A 44 -1.07 29.16 5.75
N TYR A 45 -1.29 29.10 4.44
CA TYR A 45 -0.22 29.33 3.47
C TYR A 45 0.19 30.80 3.50
N VAL A 46 1.49 31.05 3.63
CA VAL A 46 2.07 32.41 3.66
C VAL A 46 2.68 32.73 2.31
N ASP A 47 2.20 33.80 1.66
CA ASP A 47 2.80 34.34 0.45
C ASP A 47 3.92 35.34 0.78
N SER A 48 5.14 34.84 0.87
CA SER A 48 6.32 35.67 1.14
C SER A 48 6.60 36.70 0.05
N GLY A 49 6.15 36.45 -1.20
CA GLY A 49 6.28 37.40 -2.29
C GLY A 49 5.46 38.67 -2.08
N ASN A 50 4.20 38.47 -1.65
CA ASN A 50 3.29 39.55 -1.33
C ASN A 50 3.73 40.32 -0.08
N ILE A 51 4.29 39.64 0.93
CA ILE A 51 4.87 40.29 2.11
C ILE A 51 6.00 41.24 1.70
N LYS A 52 6.92 40.76 0.85
CA LYS A 52 8.04 41.62 0.33
C LYS A 52 7.54 42.82 -0.45
N SER A 53 6.52 42.61 -1.28
CA SER A 53 5.89 43.70 -2.08
C SER A 53 5.23 44.73 -1.17
N ALA A 54 4.49 44.27 -0.14
CA ALA A 54 3.86 45.16 0.83
C ALA A 54 4.89 46.01 1.60
N ILE A 55 6.02 45.44 1.99
CA ILE A 55 7.11 46.16 2.67
C ILE A 55 7.79 47.14 1.71
N ALA A 56 8.00 46.75 0.47
CA ALA A 56 8.61 47.63 -0.52
C ALA A 56 7.72 48.87 -0.79
N GLU A 57 6.41 48.67 -0.94
CA GLU A 57 5.46 49.77 -1.08
C GLU A 57 5.39 50.62 0.20
N LEU A 58 5.35 50.01 1.39
CA LEU A 58 5.40 50.72 2.66
C LEU A 58 6.63 51.63 2.72
N ASN A 59 7.81 51.13 2.39
CA ASN A 59 9.05 51.91 2.40
C ASN A 59 9.03 53.06 1.36
N SER A 60 8.39 52.86 0.22
CA SER A 60 8.19 53.92 -0.80
C SER A 60 7.30 55.04 -0.27
N VAL A 61 6.16 54.66 0.36
CA VAL A 61 5.22 55.64 0.94
C VAL A 61 5.89 56.39 2.10
N LEU A 62 6.63 55.70 2.98
CA LEU A 62 7.32 56.34 4.11
C LEU A 62 8.36 57.38 3.69
N LYS A 63 8.97 57.26 2.50
CA LYS A 63 9.91 58.23 1.97
C LYS A 63 9.25 59.57 1.60
N THR A 64 7.96 59.51 1.24
CA THR A 64 7.19 60.70 0.80
C THR A 64 6.40 61.37 1.93
N LEU A 65 6.27 60.70 3.09
CA LEU A 65 5.52 61.22 4.21
C LEU A 65 6.31 62.21 5.07
N SER A 66 5.63 63.26 5.54
CA SER A 66 6.12 64.13 6.61
C SER A 66 6.04 63.41 8.00
N GLU A 67 6.80 63.89 8.98
CA GLU A 67 6.79 63.26 10.31
C GLU A 67 5.39 63.34 10.93
N ASN A 68 4.94 62.19 11.49
CA ASN A 68 3.66 62.00 12.17
C ASN A 68 2.38 62.17 11.33
N GLN A 69 2.50 62.22 10.00
CA GLN A 69 1.31 62.17 9.14
C GLN A 69 0.98 60.69 8.80
N PRO A 70 -0.32 60.26 8.88
CA PRO A 70 -0.73 58.99 8.40
C PRO A 70 -0.66 58.92 6.86
N GLY A 71 -0.11 57.87 6.33
CA GLY A 71 -0.11 57.58 4.87
C GLY A 71 -1.36 56.82 4.45
N ARG A 72 -1.50 56.62 3.14
CA ARG A 72 -2.53 55.77 2.56
C ARG A 72 -2.34 54.32 3.05
N GLU A 73 -3.42 53.69 3.45
CA GLU A 73 -3.41 52.24 3.79
C GLU A 73 -2.98 51.40 2.59
N ILE A 74 -2.16 50.42 2.88
CA ILE A 74 -1.61 49.47 1.93
C ILE A 74 -2.20 48.11 2.29
N THR A 75 -2.83 47.45 1.32
CA THR A 75 -3.46 46.14 1.53
C THR A 75 -2.90 45.13 0.56
N TYR A 76 -2.41 44.02 1.09
CA TYR A 76 -1.94 42.86 0.32
C TYR A 76 -2.50 41.59 0.89
N GLN A 77 -3.00 40.72 0.00
CA GLN A 77 -3.33 39.35 0.39
C GLN A 77 -2.03 38.59 0.66
N ILE A 78 -1.83 38.17 1.91
CA ILE A 78 -0.59 37.47 2.31
C ILE A 78 -0.84 36.05 2.81
N LEU A 79 -2.05 35.71 3.20
CA LEU A 79 -2.39 34.40 3.69
C LEU A 79 -3.57 33.81 2.91
N GLU A 80 -3.48 32.52 2.64
CA GLU A 80 -4.48 31.77 1.89
C GLU A 80 -4.75 30.40 2.56
N ARG A 81 -6.02 30.01 2.60
CA ARG A 81 -6.41 28.65 2.98
C ARG A 81 -6.24 27.73 1.80
N ARG A 82 -5.43 26.70 1.96
CA ARG A 82 -5.23 25.68 0.93
C ARG A 82 -5.69 24.31 1.42
N ASP A 83 -6.46 23.64 0.59
CA ASP A 83 -6.89 22.28 0.85
C ASP A 83 -5.71 21.31 0.75
N ALA A 84 -5.85 20.16 1.41
CA ALA A 84 -4.89 19.07 1.27
C ALA A 84 -4.82 18.61 -0.19
N SER A 85 -3.61 18.37 -0.67
CA SER A 85 -3.37 17.82 -2.01
C SER A 85 -2.82 16.40 -1.93
N ILE A 86 -3.01 15.63 -3.02
CA ILE A 86 -2.57 14.23 -3.10
C ILE A 86 -1.86 13.97 -4.41
N SER A 87 -0.78 13.21 -4.33
CA SER A 87 -0.08 12.61 -5.46
C SER A 87 -0.08 11.11 -5.32
N ILE A 88 -0.37 10.39 -6.42
CA ILE A 88 -0.35 8.93 -6.48
C ILE A 88 0.82 8.49 -7.35
N SER A 89 1.61 7.55 -6.85
CA SER A 89 2.69 6.90 -7.58
C SER A 89 2.44 5.39 -7.65
N ILE A 90 2.60 4.81 -8.84
CA ILE A 90 2.55 3.37 -9.08
C ILE A 90 3.97 2.91 -9.35
N GLU A 91 4.39 1.80 -8.76
CA GLU A 91 5.71 1.23 -9.03
C GLU A 91 5.81 0.65 -10.44
N GLN A 92 7.04 0.53 -10.94
CA GLN A 92 7.29 0.10 -12.34
C GLN A 92 6.75 -1.29 -12.67
N ASP A 93 6.67 -2.18 -11.69
CA ASP A 93 6.13 -3.52 -11.82
C ASP A 93 4.59 -3.57 -11.68
N ASN A 94 3.94 -2.44 -11.44
CA ASN A 94 2.51 -2.32 -11.18
C ASN A 94 2.01 -3.16 -9.99
N MET A 95 2.90 -3.58 -9.09
CA MET A 95 2.52 -4.43 -7.95
C MET A 95 2.19 -3.63 -6.70
N SER A 96 2.56 -2.36 -6.64
CA SER A 96 2.18 -1.50 -5.53
C SER A 96 1.85 -0.07 -5.98
N ALA A 97 1.02 0.61 -5.19
CA ALA A 97 0.69 2.01 -5.37
C ALA A 97 0.76 2.74 -4.04
N SER A 98 1.44 3.88 -4.03
CA SER A 98 1.62 4.76 -2.88
C SER A 98 0.89 6.08 -3.09
N ALA A 99 0.35 6.62 -2.01
CA ALA A 99 -0.21 7.96 -1.95
C ALA A 99 0.68 8.86 -1.08
N GLU A 100 0.93 10.06 -1.55
CA GLU A 100 1.62 11.13 -0.85
C GLU A 100 0.66 12.30 -0.69
N ILE A 101 0.34 12.66 0.55
CA ILE A 101 -0.61 13.72 0.89
C ILE A 101 0.17 14.88 1.50
N SER A 102 0.02 16.07 0.90
CA SER A 102 0.36 17.34 1.54
C SER A 102 -0.82 17.77 2.40
N THR A 103 -0.61 17.92 3.71
CA THR A 103 -1.69 18.28 4.65
C THR A 103 -2.21 19.69 4.39
N ALA A 104 -3.48 19.92 4.73
CA ALA A 104 -4.15 21.19 4.49
C ALA A 104 -3.47 22.34 5.26
N LEU A 105 -3.43 23.50 4.64
CA LEU A 105 -3.00 24.76 5.22
C LEU A 105 -4.26 25.61 5.54
N GLY A 106 -4.96 25.23 6.62
CA GLY A 106 -6.21 25.85 7.03
C GLY A 106 -7.44 25.53 6.18
N GLY A 107 -7.28 24.74 5.11
CA GLY A 107 -8.36 24.26 4.24
C GLY A 107 -8.90 22.90 4.66
N GLN A 108 -9.53 22.19 3.72
CA GLN A 108 -10.15 20.89 3.96
C GLN A 108 -9.10 19.76 4.00
N HIS A 109 -9.24 18.87 4.98
CA HIS A 109 -8.42 17.66 5.08
C HIS A 109 -8.83 16.63 4.04
N MET A 110 -7.86 15.79 3.63
CA MET A 110 -8.10 14.70 2.68
C MET A 110 -8.93 13.58 3.33
N SER A 111 -10.07 13.25 2.73
CA SER A 111 -10.90 12.13 3.17
C SER A 111 -10.45 10.81 2.53
N ALA A 112 -10.72 9.67 3.18
CA ALA A 112 -10.42 8.35 2.60
C ALA A 112 -11.10 8.11 1.24
N LYS A 113 -12.30 8.69 1.04
CA LYS A 113 -13.02 8.65 -0.24
C LYS A 113 -12.30 9.47 -1.32
N ALA A 114 -11.78 10.64 -0.96
CA ALA A 114 -11.00 11.47 -1.89
C ALA A 114 -9.70 10.79 -2.31
N ILE A 115 -9.01 10.12 -1.37
CA ILE A 115 -7.81 9.31 -1.66
C ILE A 115 -8.14 8.19 -2.65
N LEU A 116 -9.24 7.46 -2.41
CA LEU A 116 -9.68 6.38 -3.32
C LEU A 116 -9.99 6.93 -4.72
N ASN A 117 -10.72 8.03 -4.81
CA ASN A 117 -11.05 8.64 -6.10
C ASN A 117 -9.78 9.10 -6.85
N ALA A 118 -8.82 9.71 -6.16
CA ALA A 118 -7.54 10.11 -6.74
C ALA A 118 -6.73 8.90 -7.24
N ALA A 119 -6.72 7.81 -6.47
CA ALA A 119 -6.05 6.58 -6.86
C ALA A 119 -6.70 5.95 -8.11
N GLN A 120 -8.03 5.93 -8.18
CA GLN A 120 -8.74 5.45 -9.35
C GLN A 120 -8.48 6.33 -10.59
N ALA A 121 -8.41 7.65 -10.42
CA ALA A 121 -8.04 8.58 -11.50
C ALA A 121 -6.60 8.36 -11.99
N ALA A 122 -5.72 7.86 -11.12
CA ALA A 122 -4.35 7.45 -11.46
C ALA A 122 -4.23 6.00 -11.96
N ASN A 123 -5.34 5.37 -12.39
CA ASN A 123 -5.40 3.99 -12.88
C ASN A 123 -5.12 2.88 -11.84
N VAL A 124 -5.22 3.16 -10.56
CA VAL A 124 -5.22 2.11 -9.54
C VAL A 124 -6.63 1.53 -9.44
N CYS A 125 -6.82 0.28 -9.87
CA CYS A 125 -8.14 -0.36 -9.99
C CYS A 125 -8.39 -1.47 -8.98
N LYS A 126 -7.33 -2.12 -8.48
CA LYS A 126 -7.40 -3.30 -7.61
C LYS A 126 -6.42 -3.21 -6.43
N GLY A 127 -6.63 -4.10 -5.46
CA GLY A 127 -5.69 -4.29 -4.36
C GLY A 127 -5.77 -3.26 -3.23
N PHE A 128 -6.78 -2.40 -3.20
CA PHE A 128 -6.96 -1.40 -2.15
C PHE A 128 -7.17 -2.01 -0.77
N SER A 129 -6.49 -1.44 0.21
CA SER A 129 -6.75 -1.69 1.63
C SER A 129 -7.58 -0.54 2.22
N LYS A 130 -8.85 -0.82 2.52
CA LYS A 130 -9.76 0.18 3.15
C LYS A 130 -9.20 0.69 4.47
N GLU A 131 -8.57 -0.18 5.24
CA GLU A 131 -7.97 0.18 6.53
C GLU A 131 -6.81 1.15 6.36
N GLN A 132 -5.95 0.91 5.37
CA GLN A 132 -4.82 1.80 5.07
C GLN A 132 -5.30 3.17 4.59
N LEU A 133 -6.32 3.23 3.72
CA LEU A 133 -6.90 4.50 3.28
C LEU A 133 -7.45 5.32 4.44
N ILE A 134 -8.17 4.69 5.37
CA ILE A 134 -8.70 5.35 6.56
C ILE A 134 -7.58 5.79 7.50
N LYS A 135 -6.57 4.94 7.69
CA LYS A 135 -5.41 5.24 8.53
C LYS A 135 -4.62 6.43 7.98
N LEU A 136 -4.36 6.44 6.67
CA LEU A 136 -3.66 7.52 5.99
C LEU A 136 -4.42 8.85 6.11
N ALA A 137 -5.74 8.86 5.85
CA ALA A 137 -6.57 10.05 6.01
C ALA A 137 -6.55 10.59 7.45
N LYS A 138 -6.65 9.72 8.45
CA LYS A 138 -6.59 10.09 9.86
C LYS A 138 -5.20 10.60 10.28
N GLN A 139 -4.15 10.01 9.74
CA GLN A 139 -2.78 10.43 10.00
C GLN A 139 -2.54 11.82 9.40
N ALA A 140 -2.88 12.01 8.12
CA ALA A 140 -2.75 13.32 7.46
C ALA A 140 -3.56 14.44 8.16
N ALA A 141 -4.69 14.09 8.79
CA ALA A 141 -5.47 15.09 9.55
C ALA A 141 -4.87 15.47 10.91
N LYS A 142 -3.94 14.67 11.44
CA LYS A 142 -3.29 14.91 12.74
C LYS A 142 -1.91 15.57 12.60
N GLU A 143 -1.28 15.43 11.46
CA GLU A 143 0.03 16.01 11.20
C GLU A 143 -0.06 17.54 11.07
N PRO A 144 1.01 18.27 11.37
CA PRO A 144 1.07 19.72 11.21
C PRO A 144 0.70 20.16 9.79
N ALA A 145 0.19 21.40 9.68
CA ALA A 145 -0.14 22.00 8.40
C ALA A 145 1.09 22.06 7.48
N GLY A 146 0.91 21.69 6.19
CA GLY A 146 1.98 21.66 5.20
C GLY A 146 2.91 20.45 5.27
N SER A 147 2.68 19.51 6.19
CA SER A 147 3.47 18.27 6.28
C SER A 147 3.15 17.32 5.13
N ILE A 148 4.11 16.46 4.78
CA ILE A 148 3.93 15.42 3.77
C ILE A 148 3.79 14.06 4.48
N VAL A 149 2.70 13.35 4.18
CA VAL A 149 2.43 12.00 4.68
C VAL A 149 2.37 11.04 3.50
N LYS A 150 3.19 9.99 3.55
CA LYS A 150 3.24 8.96 2.51
C LYS A 150 2.85 7.61 3.06
N SER A 151 2.06 6.85 2.31
CA SER A 151 1.69 5.48 2.63
C SER A 151 1.36 4.70 1.37
N GLU A 152 1.61 3.42 1.42
CA GLU A 152 1.15 2.48 0.41
C GLU A 152 -0.35 2.21 0.60
N ILE A 153 -1.11 2.24 -0.50
CA ILE A 153 -2.58 2.20 -0.48
C ILE A 153 -3.18 1.01 -1.22
N ALA A 154 -2.41 0.38 -2.10
CA ALA A 154 -2.83 -0.78 -2.87
C ALA A 154 -1.67 -1.71 -3.16
N HIS A 155 -1.97 -3.03 -3.15
CA HIS A 155 -1.04 -4.11 -3.49
C HIS A 155 -1.63 -5.02 -4.57
N GLY A 156 -0.83 -5.39 -5.54
CA GLY A 156 -1.10 -6.48 -6.46
C GLY A 156 -1.02 -7.84 -5.75
N LYS A 157 -1.44 -8.86 -6.44
CA LYS A 157 -1.34 -10.24 -5.99
C LYS A 157 -0.58 -11.05 -7.03
N LEU A 158 0.53 -11.66 -6.63
CA LEU A 158 1.27 -12.58 -7.49
C LEU A 158 0.43 -13.83 -7.81
N PRO A 159 0.55 -14.40 -9.01
CA PRO A 159 -0.07 -15.67 -9.33
C PRO A 159 0.55 -16.79 -8.49
N ILE A 160 -0.22 -17.82 -8.23
CA ILE A 160 0.26 -19.05 -7.59
C ILE A 160 0.22 -20.13 -8.65
N ASP A 161 1.38 -20.65 -9.02
CA ASP A 161 1.49 -21.69 -10.04
C ASP A 161 0.75 -22.97 -9.64
N GLY A 162 0.26 -23.69 -10.63
CA GLY A 162 -0.35 -24.99 -10.46
C GLY A 162 0.62 -26.03 -9.94
N LYS A 163 0.08 -27.04 -9.30
CA LYS A 163 0.87 -28.20 -8.86
C LYS A 163 0.78 -29.28 -9.93
N ASP A 164 1.90 -29.91 -10.21
CA ASP A 164 1.98 -31.05 -11.09
C ASP A 164 1.16 -32.22 -10.58
N SER A 165 0.67 -33.04 -11.50
CA SER A 165 0.08 -34.29 -11.14
C SER A 165 1.13 -35.20 -10.49
N ARG A 166 0.73 -36.02 -9.56
CA ARG A 166 1.64 -36.93 -8.85
C ARG A 166 0.99 -38.28 -8.60
N ILE A 167 1.80 -39.31 -8.60
CA ILE A 167 1.37 -40.66 -8.25
C ILE A 167 1.57 -40.86 -6.75
N LYS A 168 0.50 -41.15 -6.03
CA LYS A 168 0.53 -41.54 -4.63
C LYS A 168 0.43 -43.07 -4.55
N LEU A 169 1.44 -43.73 -4.03
CA LEU A 169 1.38 -45.16 -3.72
C LEU A 169 0.39 -45.39 -2.58
N LEU A 170 -0.45 -46.41 -2.70
CA LEU A 170 -1.46 -46.81 -1.73
C LEU A 170 -1.05 -48.09 -0.96
N VAL A 171 0.00 -48.76 -1.48
CA VAL A 171 0.65 -49.89 -0.84
C VAL A 171 2.11 -49.55 -0.59
N GLU A 172 2.69 -50.05 0.48
CA GLU A 172 4.10 -49.87 0.76
C GLU A 172 4.91 -50.67 -0.26
N SER A 173 5.92 -50.01 -0.87
CA SER A 173 6.88 -50.69 -1.74
C SER A 173 7.79 -51.61 -0.92
N ALA A 174 8.05 -52.83 -1.43
CA ALA A 174 9.01 -53.69 -0.83
C ALA A 174 10.42 -53.09 -0.78
N GLN A 175 10.72 -52.14 -1.66
CA GLN A 175 12.01 -51.40 -1.71
C GLN A 175 12.13 -50.33 -0.63
N ASP A 176 11.01 -49.72 -0.22
CA ASP A 176 11.00 -48.65 0.80
C ASP A 176 10.95 -49.24 2.23
N ARG A 177 10.78 -50.54 2.32
CA ARG A 177 10.68 -51.25 3.58
C ARG A 177 12.08 -51.43 4.16
N ILE A 178 12.45 -50.60 5.13
CA ILE A 178 13.57 -50.90 6.02
C ILE A 178 13.16 -52.09 6.87
N LEU A 179 13.66 -53.29 6.53
CA LEU A 179 13.51 -54.49 7.31
C LEU A 179 14.08 -54.26 8.71
N LYS A 180 13.27 -53.79 9.64
CA LYS A 180 13.64 -53.65 11.05
C LYS A 180 13.29 -54.97 11.76
N PRO A 181 14.27 -55.73 12.22
CA PRO A 181 13.99 -56.91 12.99
C PRO A 181 13.18 -56.57 14.24
N LYS A 182 12.16 -57.32 14.55
CA LYS A 182 11.37 -57.12 15.77
C LYS A 182 12.23 -57.34 17.02
N LYS A 183 12.24 -56.32 17.90
CA LYS A 183 12.77 -56.50 19.26
C LYS A 183 11.77 -57.35 20.08
N ARG A 184 12.26 -58.43 20.66
CA ARG A 184 11.48 -59.17 21.66
C ARG A 184 11.43 -58.41 23.00
N GLU A 185 10.51 -58.79 23.86
CA GLU A 185 10.37 -58.15 25.19
C GLU A 185 11.63 -58.33 26.07
N ASP A 186 12.46 -59.37 25.80
CA ASP A 186 13.71 -59.63 26.47
C ASP A 186 14.91 -58.79 25.93
N GLY A 187 14.65 -57.88 24.96
CA GLY A 187 15.64 -57.02 24.33
C GLY A 187 16.45 -57.69 23.22
N SER A 188 16.25 -58.99 22.94
CA SER A 188 16.88 -59.73 21.84
C SER A 188 16.18 -59.35 20.52
N VAL A 189 16.94 -59.44 19.39
CA VAL A 189 16.45 -59.10 18.07
C VAL A 189 16.21 -60.38 17.28
N ASP A 190 14.97 -60.63 16.85
CA ASP A 190 14.63 -61.77 16.02
C ASP A 190 14.96 -61.43 14.53
N MET A 191 16.10 -61.92 14.07
CA MET A 191 16.58 -61.74 12.68
C MET A 191 15.78 -62.57 11.67
N ARG A 192 14.89 -63.49 12.10
CA ARG A 192 14.07 -64.31 11.22
C ARG A 192 12.67 -63.74 11.00
N ASP A 193 12.19 -62.91 11.93
CA ASP A 193 10.93 -62.22 11.78
C ASP A 193 11.18 -60.87 11.11
N LEU A 194 11.24 -60.91 9.79
CA LEU A 194 11.39 -59.74 8.93
C LEU A 194 10.08 -58.98 8.71
N GLY A 195 9.02 -59.30 9.49
CA GLY A 195 7.68 -58.76 9.40
C GLY A 195 6.83 -59.39 8.30
N ASP A 196 5.53 -59.07 8.28
CA ASP A 196 4.58 -59.68 7.36
C ASP A 196 4.89 -59.27 5.89
N ILE A 197 4.82 -60.25 5.00
CA ILE A 197 4.96 -60.01 3.55
C ILE A 197 3.66 -59.29 3.13
N ILE A 198 3.81 -58.11 2.50
CA ILE A 198 2.65 -57.37 1.95
C ILE A 198 2.26 -58.07 0.66
N CYS A 199 1.16 -58.80 0.69
CA CYS A 199 0.56 -59.43 -0.47
C CYS A 199 -0.62 -58.61 -0.94
N VAL A 200 -0.69 -58.34 -2.26
CA VAL A 200 -1.82 -57.68 -2.91
C VAL A 200 -2.67 -58.71 -3.63
N LYS A 201 -4.00 -58.54 -3.59
CA LYS A 201 -4.97 -59.35 -4.31
C LYS A 201 -5.34 -58.71 -5.63
N VAL A 202 -5.84 -59.50 -6.55
CA VAL A 202 -6.39 -58.97 -7.81
C VAL A 202 -7.49 -57.96 -7.51
N GLY A 203 -7.35 -56.76 -8.06
CA GLY A 203 -8.25 -55.64 -7.87
C GLY A 203 -7.83 -54.64 -6.74
N ASP A 204 -6.83 -54.98 -5.96
CA ASP A 204 -6.35 -54.07 -4.89
C ASP A 204 -5.75 -52.82 -5.48
N PRO A 205 -6.05 -51.64 -4.94
CA PRO A 205 -5.53 -50.37 -5.42
C PRO A 205 -4.04 -50.19 -5.02
N LEU A 206 -3.16 -50.06 -6.02
CA LEU A 206 -1.70 -49.96 -5.82
C LEU A 206 -1.24 -48.51 -5.77
N ALA A 207 -1.78 -47.67 -6.64
CA ALA A 207 -1.42 -46.28 -6.74
C ALA A 207 -2.59 -45.42 -7.21
N LYS A 208 -2.58 -44.18 -6.84
CA LYS A 208 -3.58 -43.17 -7.25
C LYS A 208 -2.88 -41.95 -7.83
N LYS A 209 -3.28 -41.55 -9.03
CA LYS A 209 -2.90 -40.27 -9.62
C LYS A 209 -3.68 -39.15 -8.96
N ILE A 210 -2.98 -38.18 -8.41
CA ILE A 210 -3.54 -36.90 -7.96
C ILE A 210 -3.46 -35.96 -9.13
N PRO A 211 -4.59 -35.36 -9.59
CA PRO A 211 -4.58 -34.51 -10.77
C PRO A 211 -3.76 -33.24 -10.55
N LEU A 212 -3.29 -32.67 -11.65
CA LEU A 212 -2.70 -31.34 -11.68
C LEU A 212 -3.70 -30.27 -11.25
N THR A 213 -3.20 -29.07 -10.95
CA THR A 213 -4.04 -27.89 -10.71
C THR A 213 -3.62 -26.76 -11.66
N ASP A 214 -4.58 -25.92 -12.08
CA ASP A 214 -4.35 -24.80 -12.99
C ASP A 214 -3.64 -23.60 -12.33
N GLY A 215 -3.51 -23.63 -11.01
CA GLY A 215 -2.99 -22.50 -10.24
C GLY A 215 -4.06 -21.45 -9.94
N ILE A 216 -3.62 -20.33 -9.39
CA ILE A 216 -4.49 -19.20 -9.00
C ILE A 216 -3.96 -17.95 -9.68
N GLN A 217 -4.81 -17.25 -10.41
CA GLN A 217 -4.47 -16.00 -11.08
C GLN A 217 -4.11 -14.91 -10.06
N GLY A 218 -3.09 -14.14 -10.41
CA GLY A 218 -2.73 -12.90 -9.75
C GLY A 218 -3.32 -11.68 -10.46
N TYR A 219 -3.01 -10.49 -9.95
CA TYR A 219 -3.37 -9.22 -10.58
C TYR A 219 -2.42 -8.11 -10.13
N THR A 220 -2.22 -7.13 -11.00
CA THR A 220 -1.53 -5.88 -10.70
C THR A 220 -2.49 -4.87 -10.10
N VAL A 221 -1.98 -3.79 -9.50
CA VAL A 221 -2.82 -2.69 -8.98
C VAL A 221 -3.57 -1.95 -10.10
N THR A 222 -3.08 -2.00 -11.33
CA THR A 222 -3.74 -1.46 -12.53
C THR A 222 -4.83 -2.35 -13.08
N GLY A 223 -4.99 -3.58 -12.54
CA GLY A 223 -6.04 -4.51 -12.92
C GLY A 223 -5.63 -5.54 -13.97
N GLU A 224 -4.38 -5.55 -14.42
CA GLU A 224 -3.84 -6.57 -15.33
C GLU A 224 -3.85 -7.94 -14.63
N ILE A 225 -4.26 -8.98 -15.35
CA ILE A 225 -4.31 -10.34 -14.83
C ILE A 225 -2.96 -11.02 -15.06
N LEU A 226 -2.38 -11.53 -13.97
CA LEU A 226 -1.16 -12.32 -14.01
C LEU A 226 -1.54 -13.79 -14.06
N THR A 227 -1.23 -14.46 -15.18
CA THR A 227 -1.58 -15.85 -15.41
C THR A 227 -0.57 -16.77 -14.74
N PRO A 228 -1.00 -17.75 -13.91
CA PRO A 228 -0.13 -18.76 -13.35
C PRO A 228 0.31 -19.75 -14.41
N LYS A 229 1.39 -20.47 -14.17
CA LYS A 229 1.76 -21.64 -14.94
C LYS A 229 0.89 -22.81 -14.47
N PRO A 230 0.17 -23.52 -15.37
CA PRO A 230 -0.53 -24.74 -15.00
C PRO A 230 0.48 -25.83 -14.63
N GLY A 231 0.08 -26.75 -13.75
CA GLY A 231 0.90 -27.93 -13.45
C GLY A 231 0.99 -28.87 -14.66
N GLU A 232 2.06 -29.65 -14.71
CA GLU A 232 2.28 -30.65 -15.75
C GLU A 232 1.55 -31.93 -15.41
N ASP A 233 1.04 -32.61 -16.44
CA ASP A 233 0.35 -33.90 -16.29
C ASP A 233 1.32 -35.06 -16.48
N ILE A 234 1.32 -36.00 -15.51
CA ILE A 234 2.12 -37.21 -15.55
C ILE A 234 1.19 -38.39 -15.86
N ASN A 235 1.53 -39.20 -16.86
CA ASN A 235 0.79 -40.42 -17.15
C ASN A 235 1.15 -41.53 -16.16
N ILE A 236 0.14 -42.32 -15.76
CA ILE A 236 0.37 -43.54 -14.99
C ILE A 236 0.95 -44.59 -15.94
N HIS A 237 2.15 -45.08 -15.64
CA HIS A 237 2.73 -46.22 -16.31
C HIS A 237 2.07 -47.50 -15.81
N VAL A 238 1.42 -48.22 -16.74
CA VAL A 238 0.85 -49.54 -16.47
C VAL A 238 1.95 -50.58 -16.70
N GLY A 239 2.44 -51.19 -15.63
CA GLY A 239 3.43 -52.22 -15.67
C GLY A 239 2.82 -53.64 -15.75
N GLU A 240 3.67 -54.68 -15.87
CA GLU A 240 3.25 -56.06 -15.86
C GLU A 240 2.55 -56.38 -14.54
N GLY A 241 1.40 -57.07 -14.57
CA GLY A 241 0.63 -57.37 -13.37
C GLY A 241 -0.22 -56.21 -12.82
N THR A 242 -0.33 -55.09 -13.57
CA THR A 242 -1.17 -53.96 -13.17
C THR A 242 -2.11 -53.54 -14.29
N SER A 243 -3.20 -52.85 -13.97
CA SER A 243 -4.12 -52.22 -14.94
C SER A 243 -4.77 -50.98 -14.33
N LEU A 244 -5.31 -50.11 -15.15
CA LEU A 244 -6.15 -49.00 -14.66
C LEU A 244 -7.50 -49.57 -14.20
N SER A 245 -8.02 -49.02 -13.10
CA SER A 245 -9.31 -49.44 -12.59
C SER A 245 -10.43 -49.07 -13.58
N PRO A 246 -11.33 -50.03 -13.90
CA PRO A 246 -12.47 -49.79 -14.81
C PRO A 246 -13.41 -48.68 -14.35
N LYS A 247 -13.45 -48.46 -13.02
CA LYS A 247 -14.29 -47.42 -12.39
C LYS A 247 -13.62 -46.05 -12.32
N ASN A 248 -12.29 -46.00 -12.36
CA ASN A 248 -11.54 -44.73 -12.24
C ASN A 248 -10.13 -44.87 -12.83
N ASN A 249 -9.92 -44.29 -13.99
CA ASN A 249 -8.64 -44.32 -14.69
C ASN A 249 -7.47 -43.63 -13.93
N SER A 250 -7.76 -42.99 -12.80
CA SER A 250 -6.72 -42.41 -11.93
C SER A 250 -6.19 -43.38 -10.90
N ILE A 251 -6.68 -44.63 -10.87
CA ILE A 251 -6.27 -45.66 -9.90
C ILE A 251 -5.66 -46.85 -10.65
N LEU A 252 -4.44 -47.19 -10.27
CA LEU A 252 -3.74 -48.40 -10.72
C LEU A 252 -4.11 -49.55 -9.76
N VAL A 253 -4.54 -50.66 -10.32
CA VAL A 253 -4.95 -51.86 -9.54
C VAL A 253 -4.11 -53.07 -9.93
N SER A 254 -3.97 -54.02 -9.05
CA SER A 254 -3.30 -55.30 -9.33
C SER A 254 -4.17 -56.19 -10.21
N THR A 255 -3.56 -56.88 -11.20
CA THR A 255 -4.17 -57.93 -12.01
C THR A 255 -3.69 -59.32 -11.63
N LYS A 256 -2.68 -59.43 -10.80
CA LYS A 256 -2.08 -60.65 -10.29
C LYS A 256 -2.04 -60.63 -8.77
N VAL A 257 -1.96 -61.77 -8.15
CA VAL A 257 -1.65 -61.91 -6.71
C VAL A 257 -0.14 -61.85 -6.57
N GLY A 258 0.38 -61.06 -5.66
CA GLY A 258 1.81 -60.90 -5.48
C GLY A 258 2.18 -60.41 -4.07
#